data_75b36fa7184d81ef68a2eeff280a83f3
#
_entry.id   75b36fa7184d81ef68a2eeff280a83f3
#
_cell.length_a   1.000
_cell.length_b   1.000
_cell.length_c   1.000
_cell.angle_alpha   90.00
_cell.angle_beta   90.00
_cell.angle_gamma   90.00
#
_symmetry.space_group_name_H-M   'P 1'
#
loop_
_entity.id
_entity.type
_entity.pdbx_description
1 polymer ?
#
loop_
_entity_poly.entity_id
_entity_poly.type
_entity_poly.pdbx_seq_one_letter_code
_entity_poly.pdbx_strand_id
1 'polypeptide(L)'
;MSHPDPSPDDTSRAGWSAGRRRERDTRRQEEPPPTRRLTGQDPDDPGPRKITVTRVAAWRARNLTRAGARAFHRAASADGADRSGLTALTYAWMANYASDATLAVALANTLFFSAASAESKDKVALYLLITVAPFALVAPVIGPLLDRIQRGRRWALAVSTAGQGVLAVVLALFMDTWALYPAALGILVLSKSFGVLKAAVTPRVLPPGITLVTTNSRLTVFGLVASGVFGALAAGVSYLFGSPGAAWLTAGICFAGVWLCLRIPRWVEVTEGEMETVLIPRPGLSRRRVRMSPQVVTALWANGTIRSLTGFLTLFAAFVVKAQTEGTPGRQLLLLGVVGAAAGAGGFLGNALGARRRFDRPDLLLISALCASLAATVTAAIVVGLATAAVVGLVGATASALLKVCLDAVVQRDLPEAARASAFGRSETILQLTWVFGGTLGVLLPPTWWIGFTVISGVLAIGTVQTVLTSRGRSLLPRRSA
;
A
#
# COMPACT_ATOMS: atom_id res chain seq x y z
N MET A 1 55.89 1.39 -44.09
CA MET A 1 57.04 1.66 -43.24
C MET A 1 56.65 1.23 -41.85
N SER A 2 56.89 0.03 -41.59
CA SER A 2 57.95 -0.59 -40.79
C SER A 2 57.54 -0.68 -39.30
N HIS A 3 57.08 -1.85 -38.98
CA HIS A 3 57.22 -2.59 -37.69
C HIS A 3 58.68 -2.45 -37.11
N PRO A 4 58.97 -2.79 -35.85
CA PRO A 4 58.60 -4.10 -35.28
C PRO A 4 58.24 -4.11 -33.79
N ASP A 5 57.53 -5.13 -33.45
CA ASP A 5 57.50 -5.90 -32.19
C ASP A 5 58.90 -6.50 -31.92
N PRO A 6 59.25 -6.77 -30.68
CA PRO A 6 59.51 -8.14 -30.29
C PRO A 6 59.06 -8.55 -28.87
N SER A 7 58.45 -9.70 -28.78
CA SER A 7 58.62 -10.69 -27.71
C SER A 7 59.82 -11.56 -28.04
N PRO A 8 60.22 -12.62 -27.32
CA PRO A 8 59.85 -13.14 -26.00
C PRO A 8 61.06 -13.59 -25.12
N ASP A 9 60.71 -14.36 -24.06
CA ASP A 9 61.60 -15.30 -23.30
C ASP A 9 62.54 -14.71 -22.26
N ASP A 10 62.27 -15.05 -20.99
CA ASP A 10 63.22 -15.94 -20.31
C ASP A 10 62.57 -16.68 -19.13
N THR A 11 62.57 -17.96 -19.30
CA THR A 11 62.37 -18.98 -18.29
C THR A 11 63.66 -19.16 -17.51
N SER A 12 63.59 -19.25 -16.21
CA SER A 12 64.41 -20.22 -15.43
C SER A 12 64.23 -20.02 -13.93
N ARG A 13 63.69 -21.05 -13.35
CA ARG A 13 64.42 -21.95 -12.43
C ARG A 13 65.00 -21.29 -11.18
N ALA A 14 64.50 -21.75 -10.12
CA ALA A 14 65.16 -22.24 -8.90
C ALA A 14 64.28 -21.84 -7.71
N GLY A 15 64.02 -22.63 -6.72
CA GLY A 15 64.58 -23.86 -6.31
C GLY A 15 63.97 -24.18 -4.96
N TRP A 16 63.57 -25.39 -4.83
CA TRP A 16 63.18 -25.96 -3.55
C TRP A 16 64.41 -25.90 -2.62
N SER A 17 64.26 -25.31 -1.44
CA SER A 17 65.08 -25.65 -0.29
C SER A 17 64.23 -25.94 0.92
N ALA A 18 63.95 -27.19 1.10
CA ALA A 18 63.52 -27.79 2.37
C ALA A 18 64.63 -27.63 3.42
N GLY A 19 64.43 -26.69 4.32
CA GLY A 19 65.24 -26.55 5.53
C GLY A 19 64.50 -27.17 6.70
N ARG A 20 64.73 -28.46 6.92
CA ARG A 20 64.48 -29.14 8.18
C ARG A 20 65.30 -28.46 9.26
N ARG A 21 64.73 -27.80 10.21
CA ARG A 21 65.33 -27.55 11.53
C ARG A 21 64.59 -28.40 12.53
N ARG A 22 65.44 -29.32 13.05
CA ARG A 22 65.16 -30.27 14.11
C ARG A 22 64.57 -29.58 15.35
N GLU A 23 63.59 -30.26 15.86
CA GLU A 23 63.18 -30.39 17.24
C GLU A 23 64.32 -30.13 18.22
N ARG A 24 64.09 -29.23 19.14
CA ARG A 24 64.56 -29.36 20.51
C ARG A 24 63.39 -29.26 21.43
N ASP A 25 62.95 -30.38 21.81
CA ASP A 25 62.11 -30.73 22.90
C ASP A 25 62.63 -30.02 24.18
N THR A 26 61.84 -29.04 24.64
CA THR A 26 61.89 -28.62 26.03
C THR A 26 60.44 -28.71 26.53
N ARG A 27 60.19 -29.94 27.06
CA ARG A 27 59.05 -30.16 27.93
C ARG A 27 59.13 -29.15 29.07
N ARG A 28 58.41 -28.03 28.96
CA ARG A 28 57.91 -27.36 30.15
C ARG A 28 56.70 -28.17 30.60
N GLN A 29 56.84 -28.85 31.68
CA GLN A 29 55.72 -29.35 32.46
C GLN A 29 54.88 -28.13 32.82
N GLU A 30 53.76 -27.97 32.13
CA GLU A 30 52.68 -27.07 32.57
C GLU A 30 52.12 -27.71 33.86
N GLU A 31 52.46 -27.13 34.99
CA GLU A 31 51.72 -27.38 36.23
C GLU A 31 50.27 -27.07 36.00
N PRO A 32 49.35 -27.98 36.37
CA PRO A 32 47.92 -27.66 36.27
C PRO A 32 47.63 -26.45 37.17
N PRO A 33 46.79 -25.50 36.71
CA PRO A 33 46.47 -24.32 37.50
C PRO A 33 45.91 -24.77 38.86
N PRO A 34 46.26 -24.08 39.95
CA PRO A 34 45.82 -24.46 41.27
C PRO A 34 44.32 -24.53 41.34
N THR A 35 43.80 -25.69 41.66
CA THR A 35 42.39 -25.88 41.97
C THR A 35 42.02 -24.98 43.12
N ARG A 36 41.41 -23.85 42.80
CA ARG A 36 40.85 -22.91 43.78
C ARG A 36 39.76 -23.66 44.55
N ARG A 37 40.12 -24.13 45.74
CA ARG A 37 39.13 -24.67 46.68
C ARG A 37 38.09 -23.61 46.92
N LEU A 38 36.85 -23.90 46.52
CA LEU A 38 35.69 -23.13 46.89
C LEU A 38 35.39 -23.38 48.37
N THR A 39 36.13 -22.73 49.22
CA THR A 39 35.83 -22.66 50.67
C THR A 39 35.59 -21.19 50.96
N GLY A 40 34.35 -20.87 51.24
CA GLY A 40 33.90 -19.56 51.70
C GLY A 40 32.71 -19.11 50.88
N GLN A 41 31.52 -19.60 51.20
CA GLN A 41 30.33 -18.86 50.90
C GLN A 41 30.39 -17.55 51.74
N ASP A 42 30.63 -16.46 51.05
CA ASP A 42 30.44 -15.11 51.60
C ASP A 42 28.94 -14.98 51.97
N PRO A 43 28.60 -14.69 53.22
CA PRO A 43 27.17 -14.56 53.63
C PRO A 43 26.43 -13.46 52.87
N ASP A 44 27.17 -12.55 52.20
CA ASP A 44 26.61 -11.43 51.41
C ASP A 44 26.64 -11.61 49.91
N ASP A 45 27.00 -12.81 49.39
CA ASP A 45 26.88 -13.09 47.94
C ASP A 45 25.39 -13.32 47.58
N PRO A 46 24.74 -12.40 46.85
CA PRO A 46 23.39 -12.61 46.41
C PRO A 46 23.43 -13.76 45.36
N GLY A 47 23.17 -14.97 45.86
CA GLY A 47 23.20 -16.20 45.06
C GLY A 47 22.58 -16.05 43.68
N PRO A 48 22.86 -16.92 42.73
CA PRO A 48 22.51 -16.75 41.31
C PRO A 48 21.05 -16.45 41.19
N ARG A 49 20.73 -15.18 40.75
CA ARG A 49 19.38 -14.68 40.59
C ARG A 49 18.59 -15.68 39.77
N LYS A 50 17.61 -16.35 40.37
CA LYS A 50 16.71 -17.30 39.71
C LYS A 50 16.14 -16.66 38.48
N ILE A 51 16.52 -17.14 37.29
CA ILE A 51 16.01 -16.66 36.03
C ILE A 51 14.57 -17.16 35.93
N THR A 52 13.62 -16.31 36.19
CA THR A 52 12.19 -16.62 36.12
C THR A 52 11.80 -16.88 34.66
N VAL A 53 10.96 -17.87 34.39
CA VAL A 53 10.48 -18.23 33.04
C VAL A 53 9.93 -17.02 32.28
N THR A 54 9.27 -16.11 33.00
CA THR A 54 8.79 -14.83 32.47
C THR A 54 9.93 -13.92 31.96
N ARG A 55 11.08 -13.91 32.64
CA ARG A 55 12.25 -13.13 32.23
C ARG A 55 12.93 -13.68 30.99
N VAL A 56 13.00 -15.00 30.87
CA VAL A 56 13.50 -15.69 29.68
C VAL A 56 12.55 -15.50 28.51
N ALA A 57 11.24 -15.59 28.72
CA ALA A 57 10.23 -15.33 27.71
C ALA A 57 10.28 -13.88 27.22
N ALA A 58 10.39 -12.92 28.14
CA ALA A 58 10.52 -11.49 27.81
C ALA A 58 11.84 -11.21 27.04
N TRP A 59 12.95 -11.83 27.44
CA TRP A 59 14.23 -11.70 26.73
C TRP A 59 14.17 -12.30 25.32
N ARG A 60 13.59 -13.50 25.15
CA ARG A 60 13.38 -14.13 23.85
C ARG A 60 12.47 -13.31 22.97
N ALA A 61 11.34 -12.83 23.49
CA ALA A 61 10.43 -11.92 22.77
C ALA A 61 11.16 -10.66 22.29
N ARG A 62 11.94 -10.02 23.19
CA ARG A 62 12.73 -8.82 22.86
C ARG A 62 13.80 -9.08 21.79
N ASN A 63 14.45 -10.24 21.82
CA ASN A 63 15.46 -10.60 20.83
C ASN A 63 14.84 -10.94 19.47
N LEU A 64 13.71 -11.65 19.44
CA LEU A 64 12.94 -11.92 18.23
C LEU A 64 12.42 -10.61 17.60
N THR A 65 11.88 -9.70 18.41
CA THR A 65 11.42 -8.40 17.95
C THR A 65 12.58 -7.56 17.38
N ARG A 66 13.75 -7.56 18.04
CA ARG A 66 14.95 -6.87 17.55
C ARG A 66 15.53 -7.50 16.28
N ALA A 67 15.52 -8.82 16.18
CA ALA A 67 15.96 -9.52 14.98
C ALA A 67 15.00 -9.26 13.82
N GLY A 68 13.70 -9.30 14.07
CA GLY A 68 12.65 -8.94 13.11
C GLY A 68 12.77 -7.50 12.63
N ALA A 69 12.93 -6.54 13.55
CA ALA A 69 13.10 -5.12 13.21
C ALA A 69 14.36 -4.88 12.36
N ARG A 70 15.49 -5.56 12.69
CA ARG A 70 16.73 -5.47 11.88
C ARG A 70 16.57 -6.10 10.50
N ALA A 71 15.90 -7.24 10.39
CA ALA A 71 15.61 -7.88 9.11
C ALA A 71 14.68 -7.00 8.25
N PHE A 72 13.67 -6.43 8.89
CA PHE A 72 12.73 -5.51 8.26
C PHE A 72 13.41 -4.23 7.75
N HIS A 73 14.25 -3.61 8.59
CA HIS A 73 15.02 -2.42 8.18
C HIS A 73 15.98 -2.74 7.03
N ARG A 74 16.70 -3.88 7.09
CA ARG A 74 17.53 -4.34 5.97
C ARG A 74 16.75 -4.53 4.68
N ALA A 75 15.55 -5.10 4.77
CA ALA A 75 14.67 -5.23 3.60
C ALA A 75 14.15 -3.88 3.09
N ALA A 76 13.86 -2.91 3.98
CA ALA A 76 13.41 -1.58 3.61
C ALA A 76 14.53 -0.72 2.99
N SER A 77 15.79 -0.93 3.38
CA SER A 77 16.97 -0.18 2.92
C SER A 77 17.76 -0.87 1.80
N ALA A 78 17.33 -2.08 1.36
CA ALA A 78 18.01 -2.83 0.32
C ALA A 78 18.03 -2.08 -1.02
N ASP A 79 18.94 -2.47 -1.90
CA ASP A 79 19.04 -2.00 -3.29
C ASP A 79 19.25 -0.48 -3.44
N GLY A 80 19.94 0.16 -2.50
CA GLY A 80 20.22 1.60 -2.55
C GLY A 80 19.07 2.51 -2.14
N ALA A 81 18.01 1.96 -1.55
CA ALA A 81 16.82 2.69 -1.10
C ALA A 81 17.13 3.80 -0.07
N ASP A 82 18.15 3.61 0.78
CA ASP A 82 18.58 4.62 1.75
C ASP A 82 19.13 5.88 1.07
N ARG A 83 19.95 5.70 0.03
CA ARG A 83 20.58 6.81 -0.68
C ARG A 83 19.60 7.58 -1.56
N SER A 84 18.60 6.89 -2.12
CA SER A 84 17.57 7.49 -2.98
C SER A 84 16.44 8.16 -2.21
N GLY A 85 16.33 7.97 -0.88
CA GLY A 85 15.21 8.45 -0.08
C GLY A 85 13.98 7.54 -0.11
N LEU A 86 14.02 6.42 -0.82
CA LEU A 86 12.92 5.47 -0.89
C LEU A 86 12.62 4.84 0.47
N THR A 87 13.61 4.59 1.31
CA THR A 87 13.42 4.10 2.68
C THR A 87 12.58 5.05 3.51
N ALA A 88 12.86 6.36 3.44
CA ALA A 88 12.08 7.37 4.16
C ALA A 88 10.63 7.42 3.66
N LEU A 89 10.41 7.36 2.34
CA LEU A 89 9.07 7.28 1.76
C LEU A 89 8.35 5.99 2.17
N THR A 90 9.06 4.85 2.27
CA THR A 90 8.49 3.58 2.71
C THR A 90 7.94 3.68 4.13
N TYR A 91 8.69 4.25 5.06
CA TYR A 91 8.22 4.43 6.43
C TYR A 91 7.06 5.42 6.54
N ALA A 92 7.09 6.53 5.79
CA ALA A 92 5.97 7.47 5.74
C ALA A 92 4.70 6.81 5.18
N TRP A 93 4.84 5.97 4.15
CA TRP A 93 3.75 5.19 3.57
C TRP A 93 3.19 4.14 4.54
N MET A 94 4.06 3.47 5.29
CA MET A 94 3.65 2.55 6.35
C MET A 94 2.86 3.24 7.45
N ALA A 95 3.27 4.45 7.85
CA ALA A 95 2.53 5.24 8.84
C ALA A 95 1.12 5.58 8.33
N ASN A 96 0.96 5.92 7.05
CA ASN A 96 -0.35 6.18 6.47
C ASN A 96 -1.23 4.91 6.46
N TYR A 97 -0.67 3.74 6.09
CA TYR A 97 -1.41 2.47 6.16
C TYR A 97 -1.78 2.08 7.60
N ALA A 98 -0.89 2.33 8.54
CA ALA A 98 -1.14 2.10 9.96
C ALA A 98 -2.26 3.02 10.46
N SER A 99 -2.26 4.32 10.10
CA SER A 99 -3.31 5.26 10.47
C SER A 99 -4.66 4.89 9.86
N ASP A 100 -4.70 4.45 8.60
CA ASP A 100 -5.94 3.99 7.96
C ASP A 100 -6.52 2.75 8.69
N ALA A 101 -5.66 1.79 9.07
CA ALA A 101 -6.10 0.59 9.78
C ALA A 101 -6.59 0.89 11.20
N THR A 102 -5.89 1.74 11.94
CA THR A 102 -6.29 2.13 13.30
C THR A 102 -7.55 2.99 13.31
N LEU A 103 -7.71 3.88 12.31
CA LEU A 103 -8.94 4.62 12.10
C LEU A 103 -10.12 3.70 11.79
N ALA A 104 -9.92 2.71 10.92
CA ALA A 104 -10.97 1.74 10.59
C ALA A 104 -11.46 1.00 11.85
N VAL A 105 -10.56 0.61 12.75
CA VAL A 105 -10.92 0.01 14.04
C VAL A 105 -11.65 1.00 14.94
N ALA A 106 -11.18 2.26 15.03
CA ALA A 106 -11.84 3.29 15.84
C ALA A 106 -13.27 3.56 15.38
N LEU A 107 -13.51 3.53 14.06
CA LEU A 107 -14.82 3.81 13.46
C LEU A 107 -15.72 2.57 13.35
N ALA A 108 -15.18 1.35 13.49
CA ALA A 108 -15.92 0.10 13.28
C ALA A 108 -17.21 0.02 14.12
N ASN A 109 -17.16 0.45 15.39
CA ASN A 109 -18.30 0.42 16.29
C ASN A 109 -19.22 1.65 16.18
N THR A 110 -18.79 2.74 15.55
CA THR A 110 -19.52 4.00 15.52
C THR A 110 -20.22 4.25 14.19
N LEU A 111 -19.48 4.31 13.10
CA LEU A 111 -19.99 4.67 11.78
C LEU A 111 -20.66 3.50 11.06
N PHE A 112 -20.04 2.30 11.10
CA PHE A 112 -20.57 1.15 10.38
C PHE A 112 -21.79 0.53 11.04
N PHE A 113 -21.86 0.56 12.37
CA PHE A 113 -22.91 -0.14 13.11
C PHE A 113 -24.10 0.76 13.46
N SER A 114 -23.87 2.05 13.77
CA SER A 114 -24.97 2.95 14.12
C SER A 114 -25.76 3.44 12.90
N ALA A 115 -25.10 3.68 11.77
CA ALA A 115 -25.78 4.15 10.56
C ALA A 115 -26.68 3.08 9.90
N ALA A 116 -26.33 1.81 10.06
CA ALA A 116 -27.11 0.73 9.51
C ALA A 116 -28.22 0.25 10.46
N SER A 117 -28.24 0.68 11.72
CA SER A 117 -29.38 0.52 12.66
C SER A 117 -30.32 1.74 12.61
N ALA A 118 -30.02 2.76 11.79
CA ALA A 118 -30.85 3.96 11.70
C ALA A 118 -32.11 3.66 10.88
N GLU A 119 -33.23 3.75 11.51
CA GLU A 119 -34.58 3.63 10.93
C GLU A 119 -34.92 4.75 9.93
N SER A 120 -34.09 5.81 9.78
CA SER A 120 -34.38 6.94 8.92
C SER A 120 -33.48 6.99 7.68
N LYS A 121 -34.12 7.18 6.51
CA LYS A 121 -33.45 7.36 5.20
C LYS A 121 -32.44 8.51 5.19
N ASP A 122 -32.67 9.54 6.02
CA ASP A 122 -31.82 10.73 6.11
C ASP A 122 -30.44 10.42 6.72
N LYS A 123 -30.37 9.53 7.73
CA LYS A 123 -29.10 9.10 8.32
C LYS A 123 -28.30 8.22 7.37
N VAL A 124 -28.98 7.39 6.57
CA VAL A 124 -28.34 6.60 5.51
C VAL A 124 -27.81 7.52 4.41
N ALA A 125 -28.56 8.53 4.00
CA ALA A 125 -28.13 9.52 3.01
C ALA A 125 -26.92 10.32 3.52
N LEU A 126 -26.93 10.71 4.80
CA LEU A 126 -25.80 11.39 5.43
C LEU A 126 -24.55 10.51 5.51
N TYR A 127 -24.72 9.24 5.87
CA TYR A 127 -23.63 8.24 5.86
C TYR A 127 -23.04 8.08 4.45
N LEU A 128 -23.91 7.99 3.43
CA LEU A 128 -23.54 7.97 2.02
C LEU A 128 -22.73 9.21 1.63
N LEU A 129 -23.26 10.39 1.97
CA LEU A 129 -22.60 11.65 1.70
C LEU A 129 -21.21 11.68 2.34
N ILE A 130 -21.10 11.29 3.60
CA ILE A 130 -19.82 11.29 4.33
C ILE A 130 -18.84 10.25 3.78
N THR A 131 -19.32 9.11 3.31
CA THR A 131 -18.46 8.07 2.74
C THR A 131 -18.00 8.42 1.32
N VAL A 132 -18.85 9.11 0.53
CA VAL A 132 -18.61 9.47 -0.88
C VAL A 132 -18.01 10.87 -1.03
N ALA A 133 -18.40 11.82 -0.19
CA ALA A 133 -17.94 13.21 -0.26
C ALA A 133 -16.41 13.39 -0.22
N PRO A 134 -15.63 12.61 0.58
CA PRO A 134 -14.15 12.73 0.55
C PRO A 134 -13.60 12.59 -0.84
N PHE A 135 -14.15 11.66 -1.56
CA PHE A 135 -13.67 11.31 -2.88
C PHE A 135 -14.17 12.27 -3.96
N ALA A 136 -15.39 12.74 -3.84
CA ALA A 136 -15.95 13.75 -4.73
C ALA A 136 -15.22 15.11 -4.58
N LEU A 137 -14.80 15.46 -3.35
CA LEU A 137 -14.00 16.67 -3.07
C LEU A 137 -12.53 16.53 -3.45
N VAL A 138 -11.93 15.37 -3.19
CA VAL A 138 -10.52 15.11 -3.45
C VAL A 138 -10.20 15.16 -4.94
N ALA A 139 -11.07 14.59 -5.78
CA ALA A 139 -10.80 14.45 -7.19
C ALA A 139 -10.68 15.77 -7.97
N PRO A 140 -11.62 16.73 -7.89
CA PRO A 140 -11.51 17.99 -8.61
C PRO A 140 -10.47 18.94 -8.01
N VAL A 141 -10.17 18.80 -6.70
CA VAL A 141 -9.27 19.71 -5.98
C VAL A 141 -7.81 19.23 -6.01
N ILE A 142 -7.57 17.93 -5.85
CA ILE A 142 -6.20 17.40 -5.75
C ILE A 142 -5.46 17.48 -7.08
N GLY A 143 -6.10 17.23 -8.21
CA GLY A 143 -5.46 17.35 -9.52
C GLY A 143 -4.86 18.74 -9.74
N PRO A 144 -5.67 19.81 -9.70
CA PRO A 144 -5.17 21.20 -9.82
C PRO A 144 -4.24 21.63 -8.67
N LEU A 145 -4.47 21.12 -7.46
CA LEU A 145 -3.61 21.44 -6.30
C LEU A 145 -2.22 20.82 -6.46
N LEU A 146 -2.12 19.58 -6.93
CA LEU A 146 -0.85 18.92 -7.25
C LEU A 146 -0.10 19.62 -8.37
N ASP A 147 -0.82 20.10 -9.39
CA ASP A 147 -0.23 20.89 -10.48
C ASP A 147 0.30 22.24 -9.97
N ARG A 148 -0.29 22.81 -8.91
CA ARG A 148 0.16 24.04 -8.25
C ARG A 148 1.27 23.81 -7.23
N ILE A 149 1.28 22.66 -6.53
CA ILE A 149 2.33 22.28 -5.57
C ILE A 149 3.51 21.66 -6.34
N GLN A 150 4.11 22.42 -7.24
CA GLN A 150 5.34 21.99 -7.92
C GLN A 150 6.54 21.98 -6.94
N ARG A 151 6.53 22.85 -5.94
CA ARG A 151 7.53 22.92 -4.86
C ARG A 151 6.87 22.55 -3.54
N GLY A 152 7.55 21.75 -2.69
CA GLY A 152 7.05 21.42 -1.35
C GLY A 152 6.22 20.13 -1.22
N ARG A 153 6.40 19.17 -2.12
CA ARG A 153 5.69 17.86 -2.04
C ARG A 153 5.93 17.14 -0.71
N ARG A 154 7.13 17.25 -0.14
CA ARG A 154 7.45 16.73 1.19
C ARG A 154 6.62 17.40 2.28
N TRP A 155 6.49 18.73 2.21
CA TRP A 155 5.66 19.51 3.13
C TRP A 155 4.17 19.18 2.94
N ALA A 156 3.71 18.97 1.70
CA ALA A 156 2.34 18.58 1.43
C ALA A 156 2.00 17.20 2.05
N LEU A 157 2.92 16.23 1.98
CA LEU A 157 2.79 14.95 2.68
C LEU A 157 2.73 15.15 4.21
N ALA A 158 3.63 15.96 4.76
CA ALA A 158 3.69 16.24 6.19
C ALA A 158 2.42 16.97 6.68
N VAL A 159 1.94 17.99 5.95
CA VAL A 159 0.70 18.73 6.28
C VAL A 159 -0.54 17.82 6.18
N SER A 160 -0.61 16.98 5.14
CA SER A 160 -1.69 15.99 5.03
C SER A 160 -1.73 15.06 6.24
N THR A 161 -0.57 14.55 6.67
CA THR A 161 -0.47 13.66 7.82
C THR A 161 -0.72 14.40 9.15
N ALA A 162 -0.24 15.63 9.28
CA ALA A 162 -0.51 16.47 10.44
C ALA A 162 -2.00 16.76 10.60
N GLY A 163 -2.67 17.11 9.50
CA GLY A 163 -4.11 17.31 9.47
C GLY A 163 -4.88 16.06 9.89
N GLN A 164 -4.47 14.87 9.41
CA GLN A 164 -5.03 13.60 9.87
C GLN A 164 -4.85 13.44 11.40
N GLY A 165 -3.67 13.75 11.93
CA GLY A 165 -3.38 13.67 13.37
C GLY A 165 -4.27 14.61 14.21
N VAL A 166 -4.42 15.87 13.79
CA VAL A 166 -5.30 16.84 14.46
C VAL A 166 -6.75 16.38 14.44
N LEU A 167 -7.23 15.92 13.28
CA LEU A 167 -8.61 15.42 13.16
C LEU A 167 -8.82 14.11 13.93
N ALA A 168 -7.79 13.27 14.07
CA ALA A 168 -7.86 12.06 14.90
C ALA A 168 -7.96 12.43 16.41
N VAL A 169 -7.31 13.51 16.85
CA VAL A 169 -7.51 14.06 18.20
C VAL A 169 -8.94 14.56 18.39
N VAL A 170 -9.47 15.32 17.41
CA VAL A 170 -10.88 15.77 17.46
C VAL A 170 -11.81 14.56 17.50
N LEU A 171 -11.55 13.53 16.69
CA LEU A 171 -12.31 12.29 16.69
C LEU A 171 -12.30 11.61 18.06
N ALA A 172 -11.13 11.53 18.72
CA ALA A 172 -10.99 10.89 20.03
C ALA A 172 -11.73 11.65 21.15
N LEU A 173 -11.76 12.98 21.07
CA LEU A 173 -12.41 13.83 22.07
C LEU A 173 -13.93 13.95 21.88
N PHE A 174 -14.41 13.87 20.64
CA PHE A 174 -15.80 14.15 20.28
C PHE A 174 -16.48 12.96 19.57
N MET A 175 -16.16 11.73 19.98
CA MET A 175 -16.61 10.51 19.30
C MET A 175 -18.14 10.32 19.36
N ASP A 176 -18.78 10.78 20.42
CA ASP A 176 -20.23 10.67 20.62
C ASP A 176 -21.01 11.90 20.11
N THR A 177 -20.32 12.82 19.43
CA THR A 177 -20.92 14.06 18.93
C THR A 177 -20.96 14.10 17.40
N TRP A 178 -21.65 15.09 16.85
CA TRP A 178 -21.71 15.34 15.41
C TRP A 178 -20.33 15.63 14.78
N ALA A 179 -19.34 16.07 15.57
CA ALA A 179 -17.98 16.35 15.14
C ALA A 179 -17.25 15.09 14.63
N LEU A 180 -17.68 13.91 15.05
CA LEU A 180 -17.16 12.62 14.55
C LEU A 180 -17.19 12.55 13.02
N TYR A 181 -18.31 12.95 12.41
CA TYR A 181 -18.50 12.81 10.96
C TYR A 181 -17.55 13.68 10.13
N PRO A 182 -17.47 15.00 10.32
CA PRO A 182 -16.53 15.84 9.59
C PRO A 182 -15.07 15.50 9.89
N ALA A 183 -14.75 15.08 11.13
CA ALA A 183 -13.40 14.65 11.47
C ALA A 183 -13.00 13.38 10.73
N ALA A 184 -13.83 12.34 10.75
CA ALA A 184 -13.59 11.09 10.02
C ALA A 184 -13.48 11.35 8.50
N LEU A 185 -14.39 12.16 7.95
CA LEU A 185 -14.37 12.59 6.57
C LEU A 185 -13.05 13.27 6.21
N GLY A 186 -12.63 14.24 7.01
CA GLY A 186 -11.38 14.97 6.80
C GLY A 186 -10.15 14.06 6.82
N ILE A 187 -10.10 13.10 7.77
CA ILE A 187 -9.00 12.11 7.84
C ILE A 187 -8.96 11.29 6.55
N LEU A 188 -10.11 10.78 6.08
CA LEU A 188 -10.18 9.99 4.85
C LEU A 188 -9.75 10.81 3.62
N VAL A 189 -10.19 12.07 3.50
CA VAL A 189 -9.76 12.99 2.43
C VAL A 189 -8.24 13.15 2.43
N LEU A 190 -7.67 13.46 3.60
CA LEU A 190 -6.24 13.70 3.74
C LEU A 190 -5.42 12.42 3.50
N SER A 191 -5.89 11.25 3.95
CA SER A 191 -5.23 9.97 3.66
C SER A 191 -5.20 9.67 2.15
N LYS A 192 -6.31 9.90 1.43
CA LYS A 192 -6.33 9.73 -0.02
C LYS A 192 -5.45 10.74 -0.74
N SER A 193 -5.41 11.98 -0.24
CA SER A 193 -4.49 13.03 -0.72
C SER A 193 -3.03 12.60 -0.57
N PHE A 194 -2.68 11.99 0.56
CA PHE A 194 -1.36 11.41 0.79
C PHE A 194 -1.01 10.35 -0.27
N GLY A 195 -1.95 9.45 -0.59
CA GLY A 195 -1.76 8.42 -1.62
C GLY A 195 -1.42 9.00 -2.99
N VAL A 196 -2.11 10.08 -3.39
CA VAL A 196 -1.86 10.78 -4.66
C VAL A 196 -0.50 11.49 -4.65
N LEU A 197 -0.17 12.19 -3.56
CA LEU A 197 1.15 12.83 -3.37
C LEU A 197 2.29 11.80 -3.40
N LYS A 198 2.11 10.66 -2.71
CA LYS A 198 3.06 9.53 -2.73
C LYS A 198 3.29 9.03 -4.15
N ALA A 199 2.24 8.86 -4.95
CA ALA A 199 2.37 8.41 -6.34
C ALA A 199 3.21 9.37 -7.19
N ALA A 200 3.09 10.68 -6.95
CA ALA A 200 3.90 11.71 -7.61
C ALA A 200 5.36 11.76 -7.11
N VAL A 201 5.62 11.38 -5.85
CA VAL A 201 6.97 11.37 -5.25
C VAL A 201 7.74 10.09 -5.58
N THR A 202 7.06 8.94 -5.69
CA THR A 202 7.70 7.63 -5.88
C THR A 202 8.71 7.57 -7.04
N PRO A 203 8.43 8.11 -8.25
CA PRO A 203 9.39 8.08 -9.35
C PRO A 203 10.68 8.85 -9.07
N ARG A 204 10.63 9.85 -8.18
CA ARG A 204 11.77 10.71 -7.83
C ARG A 204 12.74 10.08 -6.84
N VAL A 205 12.24 9.19 -5.99
CA VAL A 205 13.05 8.45 -5.01
C VAL A 205 13.45 7.07 -5.51
N LEU A 206 13.26 6.79 -6.79
CA LEU A 206 13.57 5.50 -7.40
C LEU A 206 15.08 5.29 -7.46
N PRO A 207 15.65 4.24 -6.81
CA PRO A 207 17.06 3.93 -6.92
C PRO A 207 17.44 3.49 -8.35
N PRO A 208 18.64 3.78 -8.84
CA PRO A 208 19.13 3.22 -10.09
C PRO A 208 19.16 1.68 -9.99
N GLY A 209 18.57 1.00 -10.98
CA GLY A 209 18.54 -0.47 -11.03
C GLY A 209 17.25 -1.13 -10.55
N ILE A 210 16.32 -0.38 -9.92
CA ILE A 210 15.01 -0.90 -9.54
C ILE A 210 13.91 -0.26 -10.38
N THR A 211 12.90 -1.05 -10.76
CA THR A 211 11.74 -0.54 -11.52
C THR A 211 10.70 0.06 -10.58
N LEU A 212 9.87 0.98 -11.11
CA LEU A 212 8.70 1.50 -10.38
C LEU A 212 7.73 0.39 -9.97
N VAL A 213 7.61 -0.65 -10.78
CA VAL A 213 6.81 -1.83 -10.49
C VAL A 213 7.28 -2.52 -9.21
N THR A 214 8.57 -2.83 -9.14
CA THR A 214 9.17 -3.46 -7.96
C THR A 214 9.04 -2.54 -6.73
N THR A 215 9.25 -1.24 -6.90
CA THR A 215 9.13 -0.25 -5.84
C THR A 215 7.69 -0.16 -5.32
N ASN A 216 6.69 -0.07 -6.19
CA ASN A 216 5.29 -0.01 -5.77
C ASN A 216 4.83 -1.31 -5.11
N SER A 217 5.24 -2.47 -5.63
CA SER A 217 4.98 -3.76 -4.99
C SER A 217 5.58 -3.82 -3.57
N ARG A 218 6.84 -3.37 -3.42
CA ARG A 218 7.53 -3.28 -2.14
C ARG A 218 6.79 -2.35 -1.17
N LEU A 219 6.44 -1.14 -1.58
CA LEU A 219 5.69 -0.19 -0.78
C LEU A 219 4.35 -0.78 -0.32
N THR A 220 3.64 -1.50 -1.20
CA THR A 220 2.37 -2.16 -0.87
C THR A 220 2.55 -3.24 0.19
N VAL A 221 3.55 -4.11 0.05
CA VAL A 221 3.83 -5.17 1.03
C VAL A 221 4.14 -4.58 2.40
N PHE A 222 5.03 -3.58 2.47
CA PHE A 222 5.36 -2.91 3.74
C PHE A 222 4.14 -2.19 4.34
N GLY A 223 3.31 -1.56 3.51
CA GLY A 223 2.06 -0.94 3.93
C GLY A 223 1.09 -1.97 4.53
N LEU A 224 0.87 -3.11 3.86
CA LEU A 224 0.00 -4.17 4.35
C LEU A 224 0.48 -4.77 5.68
N VAL A 225 1.79 -4.98 5.83
CA VAL A 225 2.36 -5.45 7.10
C VAL A 225 2.10 -4.43 8.21
N ALA A 226 2.33 -3.14 7.95
CA ALA A 226 2.04 -2.08 8.92
C ALA A 226 0.54 -2.03 9.27
N SER A 227 -0.35 -2.11 8.27
CA SER A 227 -1.79 -2.16 8.46
C SER A 227 -2.21 -3.33 9.36
N GLY A 228 -1.68 -4.53 9.11
CA GLY A 228 -1.97 -5.73 9.92
C GLY A 228 -1.51 -5.59 11.37
N VAL A 229 -0.27 -5.16 11.58
CA VAL A 229 0.32 -5.00 12.93
C VAL A 229 -0.41 -3.92 13.72
N PHE A 230 -0.59 -2.73 13.15
CA PHE A 230 -1.21 -1.61 13.84
C PHE A 230 -2.73 -1.75 13.94
N GLY A 231 -3.38 -2.42 12.97
CA GLY A 231 -4.79 -2.80 13.09
C GLY A 231 -5.04 -3.76 14.26
N ALA A 232 -4.21 -4.79 14.41
CA ALA A 232 -4.28 -5.69 15.56
C ALA A 232 -4.00 -4.97 16.88
N LEU A 233 -3.01 -4.06 16.91
CA LEU A 233 -2.73 -3.23 18.08
C LEU A 233 -3.92 -2.33 18.42
N ALA A 234 -4.53 -1.69 17.42
CA ALA A 234 -5.71 -0.85 17.62
C ALA A 234 -6.91 -1.65 18.13
N ALA A 235 -7.11 -2.88 17.66
CA ALA A 235 -8.15 -3.76 18.19
C ALA A 235 -7.93 -4.08 19.67
N GLY A 236 -6.69 -4.34 20.10
CA GLY A 236 -6.33 -4.53 21.49
C GLY A 236 -6.53 -3.27 22.32
N VAL A 237 -6.12 -2.09 21.82
CA VAL A 237 -6.33 -0.81 22.49
C VAL A 237 -7.82 -0.48 22.57
N SER A 238 -8.59 -0.74 21.52
CA SER A 238 -10.04 -0.52 21.50
C SER A 238 -10.77 -1.44 22.49
N TYR A 239 -10.27 -2.66 22.67
CA TYR A 239 -10.81 -3.57 23.69
C TYR A 239 -10.60 -3.05 25.12
N LEU A 240 -9.46 -2.44 25.41
CA LEU A 240 -9.11 -1.93 26.74
C LEU A 240 -9.67 -0.53 27.05
N PHE A 241 -9.68 0.36 26.06
CA PHE A 241 -9.97 1.79 26.23
C PHE A 241 -11.13 2.28 25.34
N GLY A 242 -11.84 1.38 24.69
CA GLY A 242 -12.91 1.72 23.76
C GLY A 242 -12.41 2.32 22.45
N SER A 243 -13.35 2.71 21.60
CA SER A 243 -13.07 3.37 20.31
C SER A 243 -12.23 4.65 20.42
N PRO A 244 -12.39 5.52 21.43
CA PRO A 244 -11.52 6.68 21.63
C PRO A 244 -10.03 6.31 21.78
N GLY A 245 -9.72 5.18 22.43
CA GLY A 245 -8.34 4.69 22.54
C GLY A 245 -7.69 4.40 21.20
N ALA A 246 -8.42 3.78 20.28
CA ALA A 246 -7.95 3.54 18.91
C ALA A 246 -7.76 4.86 18.14
N ALA A 247 -8.62 5.87 18.36
CA ALA A 247 -8.47 7.20 17.75
C ALA A 247 -7.23 7.94 18.28
N TRP A 248 -6.93 7.85 19.57
CA TRP A 248 -5.67 8.38 20.15
C TRP A 248 -4.43 7.69 19.57
N LEU A 249 -4.49 6.36 19.37
CA LEU A 249 -3.42 5.63 18.69
C LEU A 249 -3.24 6.12 17.25
N THR A 250 -4.34 6.37 16.52
CA THR A 250 -4.31 6.95 15.17
C THR A 250 -3.60 8.31 15.17
N ALA A 251 -3.95 9.20 16.11
CA ALA A 251 -3.31 10.50 16.25
C ALA A 251 -1.79 10.37 16.48
N GLY A 252 -1.39 9.49 17.40
CA GLY A 252 0.03 9.24 17.68
C GLY A 252 0.81 8.73 16.45
N ILE A 253 0.22 7.82 15.67
CA ILE A 253 0.81 7.32 14.42
C ILE A 253 0.93 8.44 13.40
N CYS A 254 -0.09 9.29 13.25
CA CYS A 254 -0.06 10.42 12.33
C CYS A 254 1.05 11.42 12.71
N PHE A 255 1.20 11.80 13.97
CA PHE A 255 2.28 12.71 14.37
C PHE A 255 3.67 12.10 14.19
N ALA A 256 3.84 10.79 14.44
CA ALA A 256 5.06 10.08 14.07
C ALA A 256 5.28 10.09 12.55
N GLY A 257 4.19 9.95 11.78
CA GLY A 257 4.18 10.03 10.32
C GLY A 257 4.63 11.39 9.78
N VAL A 258 4.28 12.50 10.43
CA VAL A 258 4.79 13.85 10.08
C VAL A 258 6.31 13.87 10.11
N TRP A 259 6.90 13.38 11.21
CA TRP A 259 8.36 13.31 11.34
C TRP A 259 9.00 12.43 10.26
N LEU A 260 8.37 11.31 9.91
CA LEU A 260 8.83 10.43 8.84
C LEU A 260 8.75 11.12 7.46
N CYS A 261 7.69 11.89 7.18
CA CYS A 261 7.57 12.68 5.97
C CYS A 261 8.69 13.74 5.86
N LEU A 262 9.02 14.40 6.97
CA LEU A 262 10.10 15.39 7.02
C LEU A 262 11.50 14.78 6.86
N ARG A 263 11.66 13.46 7.01
CA ARG A 263 12.89 12.73 6.72
C ARG A 263 13.10 12.45 5.22
N ILE A 264 12.08 12.63 4.39
CA ILE A 264 12.22 12.51 2.94
C ILE A 264 13.21 13.59 2.46
N PRO A 265 14.19 13.26 1.62
CA PRO A 265 15.22 14.20 1.19
C PRO A 265 14.67 15.46 0.51
N ARG A 266 15.30 16.62 0.74
CA ARG A 266 14.86 17.92 0.20
C ARG A 266 14.94 18.00 -1.33
N TRP A 267 15.85 17.28 -1.96
CA TRP A 267 16.01 17.29 -3.41
C TRP A 267 14.79 16.75 -4.17
N VAL A 268 13.90 16.01 -3.49
CA VAL A 268 12.61 15.57 -4.07
C VAL A 268 11.68 16.74 -4.41
N GLU A 269 11.92 17.92 -3.83
CA GLU A 269 11.14 19.15 -4.06
C GLU A 269 11.57 19.93 -5.32
N VAL A 270 12.72 19.56 -5.93
CA VAL A 270 13.21 20.21 -7.16
C VAL A 270 12.38 19.75 -8.34
N THR A 271 11.71 20.66 -9.02
CA THR A 271 10.78 20.41 -10.15
C THR A 271 11.29 20.93 -11.48
N GLU A 272 12.56 21.33 -11.56
CA GLU A 272 13.16 21.81 -12.81
C GLU A 272 13.12 20.71 -13.88
N GLY A 273 12.49 21.02 -15.03
CA GLY A 273 12.36 20.08 -16.14
C GLY A 273 11.14 19.18 -16.14
N GLU A 274 10.24 19.27 -15.16
CA GLU A 274 9.02 18.45 -15.12
C GLU A 274 7.98 18.94 -16.15
N MET A 275 7.43 18.01 -16.94
CA MET A 275 6.40 18.28 -17.94
C MET A 275 5.03 17.76 -17.47
N GLU A 276 3.98 18.58 -17.65
CA GLU A 276 2.60 18.16 -17.36
C GLU A 276 2.07 17.20 -18.42
N THR A 277 1.35 16.15 -17.99
CA THR A 277 0.61 15.26 -18.88
C THR A 277 -0.85 15.69 -18.99
N VAL A 278 -1.46 15.59 -20.18
CA VAL A 278 -2.88 15.85 -20.42
C VAL A 278 -3.53 14.67 -21.09
N LEU A 279 -4.77 14.33 -20.67
CA LEU A 279 -5.60 13.32 -21.31
C LEU A 279 -6.18 13.82 -22.63
N ILE A 280 -6.59 15.11 -22.66
CA ILE A 280 -7.19 15.77 -23.83
C ILE A 280 -6.47 17.12 -24.03
N PRO A 281 -5.83 17.34 -25.19
CA PRO A 281 -5.22 18.62 -25.51
C PRO A 281 -6.28 19.73 -25.59
N ARG A 282 -6.07 20.85 -24.90
CA ARG A 282 -6.85 22.07 -25.11
C ARG A 282 -6.08 22.99 -26.02
N PRO A 283 -6.64 23.49 -27.13
CA PRO A 283 -5.99 24.47 -27.97
C PRO A 283 -5.68 25.74 -27.15
N GLY A 284 -4.45 26.26 -27.26
CA GLY A 284 -4.06 27.56 -26.69
C GLY A 284 -3.34 27.53 -25.34
N LEU A 285 -3.12 26.38 -24.67
CA LEU A 285 -2.40 26.30 -23.40
C LEU A 285 -1.07 25.56 -23.52
N SER A 286 0.00 26.33 -23.41
CA SER A 286 1.41 25.99 -23.10
C SER A 286 2.09 24.79 -23.83
N ARG A 287 3.22 25.10 -24.45
CA ARG A 287 4.11 24.25 -25.29
C ARG A 287 4.77 23.03 -24.61
N ARG A 288 4.47 22.72 -23.34
CA ARG A 288 5.15 21.64 -22.56
C ARG A 288 4.24 20.50 -22.09
N ARG A 289 3.12 20.24 -22.77
CA ARG A 289 2.18 19.18 -22.35
C ARG A 289 2.38 17.91 -23.18
N VAL A 290 2.61 16.78 -22.50
CA VAL A 290 2.74 15.45 -23.14
C VAL A 290 1.38 14.74 -23.13
N ARG A 291 0.97 14.24 -24.29
CA ARG A 291 -0.26 13.41 -24.41
C ARG A 291 0.00 12.00 -23.87
N MET A 292 -0.93 11.45 -23.11
CA MET A 292 -0.85 10.04 -22.68
C MET A 292 -0.92 9.11 -23.90
N SER A 293 -0.10 8.06 -23.91
CA SER A 293 -0.12 7.07 -24.98
C SER A 293 -1.45 6.31 -25.01
N PRO A 294 -1.88 5.79 -26.17
CA PRO A 294 -3.09 4.98 -26.28
C PRO A 294 -3.08 3.77 -25.33
N GLN A 295 -1.91 3.18 -25.10
CA GLN A 295 -1.74 2.05 -24.19
C GLN A 295 -1.95 2.45 -22.74
N VAL A 296 -1.48 3.63 -22.31
CA VAL A 296 -1.76 4.17 -20.97
C VAL A 296 -3.27 4.40 -20.79
N VAL A 297 -3.95 4.93 -21.81
CA VAL A 297 -5.40 5.14 -21.74
C VAL A 297 -6.17 3.81 -21.65
N THR A 298 -5.76 2.79 -22.42
CA THR A 298 -6.35 1.44 -22.34
C THR A 298 -6.15 0.84 -20.95
N ALA A 299 -4.95 0.94 -20.41
CA ALA A 299 -4.63 0.46 -19.06
C ALA A 299 -5.41 1.22 -17.98
N LEU A 300 -5.66 2.52 -18.15
CA LEU A 300 -6.51 3.32 -17.25
C LEU A 300 -7.97 2.86 -17.25
N TRP A 301 -8.55 2.56 -18.43
CA TRP A 301 -9.90 2.02 -18.52
C TRP A 301 -10.03 0.67 -17.83
N ALA A 302 -9.10 -0.25 -18.09
CA ALA A 302 -9.07 -1.55 -17.43
C ALA A 302 -8.97 -1.44 -15.91
N ASN A 303 -8.01 -0.63 -15.43
CA ASN A 303 -7.83 -0.38 -14.00
C ASN A 303 -9.05 0.28 -13.36
N GLY A 304 -9.63 1.31 -14.01
CA GLY A 304 -10.84 1.98 -13.53
C GLY A 304 -12.00 1.01 -13.37
N THR A 305 -12.20 0.14 -14.34
CA THR A 305 -13.24 -0.90 -14.31
C THR A 305 -13.08 -1.83 -13.11
N ILE A 306 -11.86 -2.36 -12.88
CA ILE A 306 -11.59 -3.23 -11.72
C ILE A 306 -11.64 -2.45 -10.39
N ARG A 307 -11.25 -1.18 -10.38
CA ARG A 307 -11.38 -0.33 -9.18
C ARG A 307 -12.84 -0.12 -8.79
N SER A 308 -13.75 -0.01 -9.76
CA SER A 308 -15.20 0.02 -9.47
C SER A 308 -15.66 -1.27 -8.79
N LEU A 309 -15.18 -2.44 -9.22
CA LEU A 309 -15.49 -3.72 -8.55
C LEU A 309 -14.97 -3.74 -7.11
N THR A 310 -13.71 -3.36 -6.90
CA THR A 310 -13.12 -3.42 -5.55
C THR A 310 -13.78 -2.42 -4.60
N GLY A 311 -14.13 -1.22 -5.07
CA GLY A 311 -14.89 -0.24 -4.30
C GLY A 311 -16.29 -0.75 -3.95
N PHE A 312 -16.99 -1.29 -4.95
CA PHE A 312 -18.30 -1.92 -4.77
C PHE A 312 -18.24 -3.02 -3.72
N LEU A 313 -17.37 -4.01 -3.87
CA LEU A 313 -17.30 -5.15 -2.98
C LEU A 313 -16.97 -4.75 -1.54
N THR A 314 -16.11 -3.76 -1.34
CA THR A 314 -15.71 -3.29 -0.01
C THR A 314 -16.91 -2.81 0.81
N LEU A 315 -17.79 -2.02 0.22
CA LEU A 315 -18.95 -1.46 0.91
C LEU A 315 -20.17 -2.41 0.83
N PHE A 316 -20.44 -2.98 -0.34
CA PHE A 316 -21.59 -3.86 -0.54
C PHE A 316 -21.53 -5.10 0.36
N ALA A 317 -20.37 -5.78 0.44
CA ALA A 317 -20.22 -6.95 1.31
C ALA A 317 -20.46 -6.60 2.80
N ALA A 318 -20.00 -5.43 3.24
CA ALA A 318 -20.24 -4.97 4.61
C ALA A 318 -21.74 -4.83 4.92
N PHE A 319 -22.50 -4.21 3.98
CA PHE A 319 -23.96 -4.05 4.16
C PHE A 319 -24.73 -5.35 4.08
N VAL A 320 -24.40 -6.22 3.13
CA VAL A 320 -25.08 -7.53 2.99
C VAL A 320 -24.80 -8.40 4.19
N VAL A 321 -23.55 -8.52 4.62
CA VAL A 321 -23.18 -9.32 5.79
C VAL A 321 -23.89 -8.78 7.03
N LYS A 322 -23.94 -7.46 7.20
CA LYS A 322 -24.66 -6.86 8.32
C LYS A 322 -26.15 -7.21 8.30
N ALA A 323 -26.83 -7.02 7.18
CA ALA A 323 -28.25 -7.35 7.03
C ALA A 323 -28.56 -8.82 7.32
N GLN A 324 -27.59 -9.74 7.05
CA GLN A 324 -27.75 -11.17 7.29
C GLN A 324 -27.32 -11.63 8.70
N THR A 325 -26.66 -10.77 9.48
CA THR A 325 -26.08 -11.12 10.79
C THR A 325 -26.54 -10.20 11.91
N GLU A 326 -27.72 -9.59 11.79
CA GLU A 326 -28.28 -8.74 12.83
C GLU A 326 -28.28 -9.44 14.19
N GLY A 327 -27.77 -8.77 15.23
CA GLY A 327 -27.68 -9.29 16.60
C GLY A 327 -26.54 -10.28 16.87
N THR A 328 -25.68 -10.61 15.88
CA THR A 328 -24.54 -11.56 16.09
C THR A 328 -23.19 -10.96 15.66
N PRO A 329 -22.58 -10.06 16.47
CA PRO A 329 -21.34 -9.34 16.09
C PRO A 329 -20.17 -10.28 15.76
N GLY A 330 -20.02 -11.39 16.50
CA GLY A 330 -18.94 -12.35 16.25
C GLY A 330 -19.05 -13.04 14.89
N ARG A 331 -20.25 -13.41 14.46
CA ARG A 331 -20.51 -14.00 13.13
C ARG A 331 -20.27 -12.97 12.02
N GLN A 332 -20.68 -11.73 12.23
CA GLN A 332 -20.43 -10.63 11.30
C GLN A 332 -18.94 -10.42 11.05
N LEU A 333 -18.16 -10.33 12.12
CA LEU A 333 -16.70 -10.17 12.04
C LEU A 333 -16.05 -11.34 11.28
N LEU A 334 -16.49 -12.56 11.53
CA LEU A 334 -15.97 -13.76 10.85
C LEU A 334 -16.28 -13.72 9.36
N LEU A 335 -17.51 -13.40 8.94
CA LEU A 335 -17.91 -13.37 7.54
C LEU A 335 -17.19 -12.26 6.77
N LEU A 336 -17.07 -11.04 7.36
CA LEU A 336 -16.29 -9.96 6.78
C LEU A 336 -14.80 -10.31 6.74
N GLY A 337 -14.31 -11.01 7.78
CA GLY A 337 -12.94 -11.51 7.84
C GLY A 337 -12.62 -12.47 6.70
N VAL A 338 -13.53 -13.37 6.33
CA VAL A 338 -13.35 -14.29 5.19
C VAL A 338 -13.24 -13.55 3.87
N VAL A 339 -14.14 -12.59 3.59
CA VAL A 339 -14.09 -11.78 2.36
C VAL A 339 -12.82 -10.91 2.33
N GLY A 340 -12.49 -10.29 3.47
CA GLY A 340 -11.29 -9.47 3.62
C GLY A 340 -9.99 -10.27 3.45
N ALA A 341 -9.92 -11.47 4.02
CA ALA A 341 -8.78 -12.36 3.87
C ALA A 341 -8.61 -12.84 2.42
N ALA A 342 -9.72 -13.18 1.75
CA ALA A 342 -9.71 -13.56 0.33
C ALA A 342 -9.21 -12.40 -0.55
N ALA A 343 -9.70 -11.18 -0.30
CA ALA A 343 -9.22 -9.98 -1.01
C ALA A 343 -7.74 -9.67 -0.70
N GLY A 344 -7.31 -9.82 0.54
CA GLY A 344 -5.91 -9.66 0.95
C GLY A 344 -4.98 -10.67 0.26
N ALA A 345 -5.36 -11.95 0.23
CA ALA A 345 -4.66 -13.01 -0.49
C ALA A 345 -4.60 -12.70 -1.99
N GLY A 346 -5.71 -12.24 -2.57
CA GLY A 346 -5.77 -11.82 -3.98
C GLY A 346 -4.81 -10.67 -4.28
N GLY A 347 -4.79 -9.64 -3.45
CA GLY A 347 -3.86 -8.52 -3.58
C GLY A 347 -2.40 -8.97 -3.52
N PHE A 348 -2.06 -9.87 -2.61
CA PHE A 348 -0.74 -10.46 -2.53
C PHE A 348 -0.38 -11.25 -3.79
N LEU A 349 -1.27 -12.13 -4.25
CA LEU A 349 -1.08 -12.93 -5.48
C LEU A 349 -0.89 -12.04 -6.69
N GLY A 350 -1.72 -11.00 -6.86
CA GLY A 350 -1.64 -10.08 -7.98
C GLY A 350 -0.30 -9.32 -8.03
N ASN A 351 0.17 -8.84 -6.87
CA ASN A 351 1.48 -8.19 -6.78
C ASN A 351 2.63 -9.18 -7.04
N ALA A 352 2.56 -10.41 -6.49
CA ALA A 352 3.58 -11.43 -6.70
C ALA A 352 3.67 -11.88 -8.17
N LEU A 353 2.52 -12.06 -8.84
CA LEU A 353 2.45 -12.37 -10.27
C LEU A 353 2.98 -11.20 -11.11
N GLY A 354 2.60 -9.97 -10.77
CA GLY A 354 3.04 -8.76 -11.44
C GLY A 354 4.55 -8.55 -11.38
N ALA A 355 5.16 -8.80 -10.22
CA ALA A 355 6.60 -8.67 -10.02
C ALA A 355 7.45 -9.67 -10.85
N ARG A 356 6.87 -10.83 -11.21
CA ARG A 356 7.57 -11.91 -11.94
C ARG A 356 7.35 -11.89 -13.44
N ARG A 357 6.36 -11.13 -13.94
CA ARG A 357 6.00 -11.13 -15.36
C ARG A 357 6.63 -9.96 -16.11
N ARG A 358 7.13 -10.24 -17.33
CA ARG A 358 7.40 -9.22 -18.34
C ARG A 358 6.09 -8.90 -19.06
N PHE A 359 5.79 -7.62 -19.20
CA PHE A 359 4.53 -7.16 -19.81
C PHE A 359 4.72 -6.93 -21.33
N ASP A 360 5.07 -7.99 -22.06
CA ASP A 360 5.30 -7.91 -23.52
C ASP A 360 3.99 -7.65 -24.28
N ARG A 361 2.86 -8.16 -23.76
CA ARG A 361 1.51 -7.97 -24.33
C ARG A 361 0.54 -7.49 -23.26
N PRO A 362 0.60 -6.20 -22.88
CA PRO A 362 -0.23 -5.65 -21.83
C PRO A 362 -1.73 -5.81 -22.11
N ASP A 363 -2.18 -5.65 -23.36
CA ASP A 363 -3.60 -5.71 -23.73
C ASP A 363 -4.24 -7.07 -23.42
N LEU A 364 -3.53 -8.18 -23.69
CA LEU A 364 -4.02 -9.52 -23.37
C LEU A 364 -4.20 -9.71 -21.87
N LEU A 365 -3.25 -9.21 -21.07
CA LEU A 365 -3.33 -9.28 -19.62
C LEU A 365 -4.51 -8.44 -19.08
N LEU A 366 -4.68 -7.23 -19.61
CA LEU A 366 -5.77 -6.34 -19.23
C LEU A 366 -7.12 -7.00 -19.48
N ILE A 367 -7.32 -7.52 -20.69
CA ILE A 367 -8.58 -8.14 -21.12
C ILE A 367 -8.83 -9.45 -20.36
N SER A 368 -7.82 -10.32 -20.19
CA SER A 368 -7.99 -11.58 -19.47
C SER A 368 -8.35 -11.38 -18.00
N ALA A 369 -7.75 -10.40 -17.31
CA ALA A 369 -8.07 -10.07 -15.95
C ALA A 369 -9.49 -9.51 -15.80
N LEU A 370 -9.95 -8.68 -16.76
CA LEU A 370 -11.32 -8.18 -16.80
C LEU A 370 -12.31 -9.31 -17.04
N CYS A 371 -12.06 -10.18 -18.00
CA CYS A 371 -12.91 -11.34 -18.30
C CYS A 371 -13.00 -12.31 -17.12
N ALA A 372 -11.89 -12.59 -16.43
CA ALA A 372 -11.89 -13.42 -15.23
C ALA A 372 -12.74 -12.79 -14.11
N SER A 373 -12.63 -11.48 -13.89
CA SER A 373 -13.41 -10.76 -12.90
C SER A 373 -14.89 -10.71 -13.26
N LEU A 374 -15.22 -10.51 -14.55
CA LEU A 374 -16.59 -10.55 -15.04
C LEU A 374 -17.20 -11.95 -14.86
N ALA A 375 -16.47 -13.00 -15.23
CA ALA A 375 -16.93 -14.38 -15.03
C ALA A 375 -17.19 -14.67 -13.54
N ALA A 376 -16.29 -14.25 -12.65
CA ALA A 376 -16.47 -14.42 -11.19
C ALA A 376 -17.71 -13.69 -10.67
N THR A 377 -17.97 -12.45 -11.11
CA THR A 377 -19.15 -11.67 -10.66
C THR A 377 -20.45 -12.21 -11.25
N VAL A 378 -20.47 -12.68 -12.50
CA VAL A 378 -21.62 -13.33 -13.11
C VAL A 378 -21.94 -14.65 -12.38
N THR A 379 -20.91 -15.45 -12.07
CA THR A 379 -21.08 -16.67 -11.27
C THR A 379 -21.65 -16.35 -9.90
N ALA A 380 -21.19 -15.28 -9.24
CA ALA A 380 -21.70 -14.86 -7.93
C ALA A 380 -23.14 -14.29 -7.99
N ALA A 381 -23.57 -13.77 -9.14
CA ALA A 381 -24.96 -13.36 -9.34
C ALA A 381 -25.90 -14.57 -9.46
N ILE A 382 -25.43 -15.69 -10.03
CA ILE A 382 -26.19 -16.91 -10.24
C ILE A 382 -26.13 -17.80 -8.99
N VAL A 383 -24.92 -18.07 -8.48
CA VAL A 383 -24.66 -18.89 -7.31
C VAL A 383 -24.45 -17.96 -6.12
N VAL A 384 -25.54 -17.60 -5.48
CA VAL A 384 -25.55 -16.63 -4.37
C VAL A 384 -24.95 -17.21 -3.10
N GLY A 385 -23.93 -16.55 -2.53
CA GLY A 385 -23.36 -16.98 -1.27
C GLY A 385 -22.07 -16.26 -0.86
N LEU A 386 -21.67 -16.49 0.39
CA LEU A 386 -20.43 -15.93 0.93
C LEU A 386 -19.18 -16.47 0.18
N ALA A 387 -19.20 -17.74 -0.19
CA ALA A 387 -18.08 -18.39 -0.88
C ALA A 387 -17.82 -17.72 -2.24
N THR A 388 -18.87 -17.45 -3.02
CA THR A 388 -18.77 -16.76 -4.30
C THR A 388 -18.35 -15.30 -4.12
N ALA A 389 -18.83 -14.61 -3.09
CA ALA A 389 -18.38 -13.27 -2.73
C ALA A 389 -16.87 -13.25 -2.36
N ALA A 390 -16.39 -14.25 -1.62
CA ALA A 390 -14.97 -14.40 -1.31
C ALA A 390 -14.12 -14.67 -2.59
N VAL A 391 -14.63 -15.50 -3.51
CA VAL A 391 -13.99 -15.73 -4.82
C VAL A 391 -13.91 -14.44 -5.64
N VAL A 392 -15.00 -13.65 -5.67
CA VAL A 392 -14.99 -12.33 -6.33
C VAL A 392 -13.95 -11.41 -5.67
N GLY A 393 -13.86 -11.43 -4.34
CA GLY A 393 -12.85 -10.69 -3.59
C GLY A 393 -11.42 -11.08 -3.97
N LEU A 394 -11.16 -12.39 -4.02
CA LEU A 394 -9.85 -12.94 -4.41
C LEU A 394 -9.49 -12.56 -5.85
N VAL A 395 -10.38 -12.86 -6.81
CA VAL A 395 -10.14 -12.60 -8.25
C VAL A 395 -10.05 -11.10 -8.52
N GLY A 396 -10.99 -10.31 -7.98
CA GLY A 396 -11.03 -8.86 -8.17
C GLY A 396 -9.79 -8.16 -7.58
N ALA A 397 -9.35 -8.56 -6.38
CA ALA A 397 -8.16 -8.00 -5.77
C ALA A 397 -6.88 -8.43 -6.51
N THR A 398 -6.80 -9.68 -6.99
CA THR A 398 -5.70 -10.17 -7.83
C THR A 398 -5.63 -9.36 -9.13
N ALA A 399 -6.75 -9.20 -9.82
CA ALA A 399 -6.84 -8.38 -11.03
C ALA A 399 -6.46 -6.93 -10.76
N SER A 400 -6.98 -6.32 -9.68
CA SER A 400 -6.69 -4.93 -9.31
C SER A 400 -5.19 -4.69 -9.09
N ALA A 401 -4.52 -5.57 -8.33
CA ALA A 401 -3.08 -5.46 -8.09
C ALA A 401 -2.27 -5.67 -9.37
N LEU A 402 -2.60 -6.70 -10.16
CA LEU A 402 -1.90 -7.04 -11.39
C LEU A 402 -2.04 -5.95 -12.46
N LEU A 403 -3.26 -5.42 -12.65
CA LEU A 403 -3.51 -4.35 -13.60
C LEU A 403 -2.86 -3.03 -13.19
N LYS A 404 -2.77 -2.75 -11.88
CA LYS A 404 -2.04 -1.57 -11.38
C LYS A 404 -0.55 -1.68 -11.70
N VAL A 405 0.04 -2.84 -11.47
CA VAL A 405 1.44 -3.12 -11.84
C VAL A 405 1.67 -2.94 -13.34
N CYS A 406 0.75 -3.44 -14.17
CA CYS A 406 0.78 -3.29 -15.62
C CYS A 406 0.69 -1.81 -16.05
N LEU A 407 -0.23 -1.03 -15.46
CA LEU A 407 -0.36 0.40 -15.72
C LEU A 407 0.93 1.15 -15.40
N ASP A 408 1.51 0.87 -14.21
CA ASP A 408 2.75 1.50 -13.78
C ASP A 408 3.91 1.19 -14.75
N ALA A 409 3.99 -0.05 -15.24
CA ALA A 409 4.98 -0.45 -16.24
C ALA A 409 4.79 0.26 -17.59
N VAL A 410 3.53 0.37 -18.07
CA VAL A 410 3.22 1.05 -19.33
C VAL A 410 3.52 2.55 -19.22
N VAL A 411 3.15 3.21 -18.12
CA VAL A 411 3.49 4.61 -17.87
C VAL A 411 5.01 4.83 -17.87
N GLN A 412 5.76 3.91 -17.24
CA GLN A 412 7.23 4.00 -17.19
C GLN A 412 7.87 3.80 -18.56
N ARG A 413 7.31 2.91 -19.40
CA ARG A 413 7.83 2.61 -20.73
C ARG A 413 7.52 3.72 -21.74
N ASP A 414 6.27 4.20 -21.76
CA ASP A 414 5.74 5.03 -22.85
C ASP A 414 5.91 6.53 -22.61
N LEU A 415 6.15 6.96 -21.36
CA LEU A 415 6.25 8.38 -21.05
C LEU A 415 7.68 8.81 -20.67
N PRO A 416 8.12 10.00 -21.15
CA PRO A 416 9.39 10.58 -20.74
C PRO A 416 9.44 10.76 -19.21
N GLU A 417 10.63 10.67 -18.63
CA GLU A 417 10.84 10.77 -17.19
C GLU A 417 10.20 12.02 -16.57
N ALA A 418 10.36 13.15 -17.22
CA ALA A 418 9.79 14.44 -16.81
C ALA A 418 8.24 14.47 -16.72
N ALA A 419 7.55 13.55 -17.43
CA ALA A 419 6.10 13.49 -17.47
C ALA A 419 5.51 12.40 -16.53
N ARG A 420 6.34 11.46 -16.05
CA ARG A 420 5.87 10.30 -15.27
C ARG A 420 5.19 10.69 -13.97
N ALA A 421 5.76 11.64 -13.22
CA ALA A 421 5.19 12.06 -11.94
C ALA A 421 3.76 12.61 -12.07
N SER A 422 3.53 13.49 -13.08
CA SER A 422 2.22 14.03 -13.40
C SER A 422 1.25 12.93 -13.88
N ALA A 423 1.72 11.99 -14.71
CA ALA A 423 0.92 10.87 -15.19
C ALA A 423 0.46 9.97 -14.04
N PHE A 424 1.34 9.64 -13.09
CA PHE A 424 1.00 8.83 -11.92
C PHE A 424 -0.02 9.52 -11.03
N GLY A 425 0.15 10.82 -10.73
CA GLY A 425 -0.79 11.58 -9.93
C GLY A 425 -2.19 11.60 -10.55
N ARG A 426 -2.29 11.85 -11.87
CA ARG A 426 -3.58 11.86 -12.59
C ARG A 426 -4.21 10.48 -12.69
N SER A 427 -3.41 9.45 -12.95
CA SER A 427 -3.89 8.06 -12.98
C SER A 427 -4.48 7.68 -11.64
N GLU A 428 -3.80 7.98 -10.54
CA GLU A 428 -4.28 7.67 -9.19
C GLU A 428 -5.60 8.40 -8.88
N THR A 429 -5.71 9.68 -9.26
CA THR A 429 -6.97 10.43 -9.11
C THR A 429 -8.14 9.74 -9.82
N ILE A 430 -7.94 9.31 -11.08
CA ILE A 430 -8.97 8.60 -11.85
C ILE A 430 -9.34 7.27 -11.18
N LEU A 431 -8.35 6.52 -10.71
CA LEU A 431 -8.57 5.24 -10.05
C LEU A 431 -9.33 5.40 -8.73
N GLN A 432 -9.07 6.46 -7.98
CA GLN A 432 -9.84 6.76 -6.77
C GLN A 432 -11.29 7.11 -7.08
N LEU A 433 -11.54 7.92 -8.12
CA LEU A 433 -12.91 8.26 -8.55
C LEU A 433 -13.71 7.01 -8.95
N THR A 434 -13.10 6.11 -9.71
CA THR A 434 -13.79 4.88 -10.14
C THR A 434 -14.02 3.92 -8.97
N TRP A 435 -13.12 3.88 -7.98
CA TRP A 435 -13.32 3.13 -6.74
C TRP A 435 -14.52 3.67 -5.96
N VAL A 436 -14.63 4.98 -5.85
CA VAL A 436 -15.77 5.67 -5.21
C VAL A 436 -17.07 5.39 -5.93
N PHE A 437 -17.07 5.48 -7.25
CA PHE A 437 -18.24 5.15 -8.06
C PHE A 437 -18.74 3.75 -7.75
N GLY A 438 -17.83 2.76 -7.71
CA GLY A 438 -18.18 1.40 -7.33
C GLY A 438 -18.71 1.30 -5.89
N GLY A 439 -18.05 1.98 -4.94
CA GLY A 439 -18.47 2.03 -3.55
C GLY A 439 -19.87 2.63 -3.39
N THR A 440 -20.14 3.73 -4.09
CA THR A 440 -21.48 4.37 -4.12
C THR A 440 -22.55 3.41 -4.62
N LEU A 441 -22.29 2.69 -5.71
CA LEU A 441 -23.21 1.65 -6.18
C LEU A 441 -23.46 0.60 -5.11
N GLY A 442 -22.38 0.15 -4.41
CA GLY A 442 -22.50 -0.85 -3.35
C GLY A 442 -23.37 -0.44 -2.17
N VAL A 443 -23.44 0.86 -1.89
CA VAL A 443 -24.28 1.40 -0.81
C VAL A 443 -25.71 1.70 -1.25
N LEU A 444 -25.89 2.16 -2.50
CA LEU A 444 -27.21 2.51 -3.03
C LEU A 444 -28.09 1.28 -3.32
N LEU A 445 -27.48 0.12 -3.57
CA LEU A 445 -28.20 -1.08 -3.92
C LEU A 445 -28.79 -1.79 -2.67
N PRO A 446 -29.93 -2.47 -2.81
CA PRO A 446 -30.45 -3.34 -1.74
C PRO A 446 -29.38 -4.36 -1.31
N PRO A 447 -29.29 -4.69 0.00
CA PRO A 447 -28.27 -5.60 0.51
C PRO A 447 -28.58 -7.08 0.19
N THR A 448 -28.77 -7.38 -1.09
CA THR A 448 -29.07 -8.71 -1.63
C THR A 448 -28.00 -9.09 -2.65
N TRP A 449 -27.30 -10.22 -2.42
CA TRP A 449 -26.14 -10.61 -3.21
C TRP A 449 -26.37 -10.63 -4.71
N TRP A 450 -27.48 -11.23 -5.19
CA TRP A 450 -27.71 -11.39 -6.62
C TRP A 450 -27.92 -10.04 -7.34
N ILE A 451 -28.65 -9.08 -6.73
CA ILE A 451 -28.88 -7.74 -7.31
C ILE A 451 -27.54 -7.03 -7.44
N GLY A 452 -26.77 -7.00 -6.36
CA GLY A 452 -25.47 -6.33 -6.36
C GLY A 452 -24.50 -6.90 -7.40
N PHE A 453 -24.38 -8.23 -7.44
CA PHE A 453 -23.49 -8.88 -8.41
C PHE A 453 -23.98 -8.74 -9.85
N THR A 454 -25.28 -8.71 -10.10
CA THR A 454 -25.83 -8.43 -11.45
C THR A 454 -25.48 -7.02 -11.93
N VAL A 455 -25.67 -6.02 -11.08
CA VAL A 455 -25.39 -4.62 -11.42
C VAL A 455 -23.89 -4.42 -11.68
N ILE A 456 -23.03 -4.92 -10.77
CA ILE A 456 -21.58 -4.76 -10.97
C ILE A 456 -21.06 -5.55 -12.18
N SER A 457 -21.67 -6.68 -12.50
CA SER A 457 -21.35 -7.43 -13.74
C SER A 457 -21.67 -6.59 -14.98
N GLY A 458 -22.79 -5.86 -14.98
CA GLY A 458 -23.11 -4.92 -16.06
C GLY A 458 -22.05 -3.82 -16.22
N VAL A 459 -21.62 -3.22 -15.10
CA VAL A 459 -20.54 -2.21 -15.11
C VAL A 459 -19.24 -2.79 -15.66
N LEU A 460 -18.86 -4.00 -15.20
CA LEU A 460 -17.66 -4.71 -15.68
C LEU A 460 -17.77 -5.04 -17.18
N ALA A 461 -18.92 -5.48 -17.66
CA ALA A 461 -19.15 -5.77 -19.08
C ALA A 461 -18.94 -4.51 -19.94
N ILE A 462 -19.56 -3.38 -19.56
CA ILE A 462 -19.39 -2.10 -20.26
C ILE A 462 -17.92 -1.66 -20.25
N GLY A 463 -17.26 -1.72 -19.09
CA GLY A 463 -15.85 -1.36 -18.95
C GLY A 463 -14.91 -2.26 -19.73
N THR A 464 -15.22 -3.56 -19.82
CA THR A 464 -14.46 -4.53 -20.64
C THR A 464 -14.61 -4.21 -22.11
N VAL A 465 -15.83 -3.98 -22.59
CA VAL A 465 -16.09 -3.57 -23.99
C VAL A 465 -15.35 -2.27 -24.31
N GLN A 466 -15.43 -1.27 -23.45
CA GLN A 466 -14.71 0.00 -23.63
C GLN A 466 -13.19 -0.22 -23.70
N THR A 467 -12.63 -1.06 -22.83
CA THR A 467 -11.20 -1.39 -22.84
C THR A 467 -10.79 -2.06 -24.15
N VAL A 468 -11.56 -3.04 -24.63
CA VAL A 468 -11.32 -3.72 -25.90
C VAL A 468 -11.44 -2.75 -27.09
N LEU A 469 -12.41 -1.86 -27.09
CA LEU A 469 -12.53 -0.86 -28.14
C LEU A 469 -11.36 0.12 -28.14
N THR A 470 -10.94 0.56 -26.94
CA THR A 470 -9.80 1.48 -26.79
C THR A 470 -8.50 0.84 -27.25
N SER A 471 -8.26 -0.44 -26.97
CA SER A 471 -7.08 -1.17 -27.46
C SER A 471 -7.07 -1.28 -28.99
N ARG A 472 -8.24 -1.28 -29.63
CA ARG A 472 -8.40 -1.28 -31.11
C ARG A 472 -8.48 0.14 -31.70
N GLY A 473 -8.20 1.18 -30.94
CA GLY A 473 -8.24 2.58 -31.38
C GLY A 473 -9.66 3.17 -31.53
N ARG A 474 -10.69 2.47 -31.06
CA ARG A 474 -12.10 2.88 -31.05
C ARG A 474 -12.52 3.30 -29.65
N SER A 475 -13.68 3.92 -29.49
CA SER A 475 -14.24 4.29 -28.18
C SER A 475 -15.75 4.38 -28.25
N LEU A 476 -16.46 3.95 -27.19
CA LEU A 476 -17.89 4.19 -27.02
C LEU A 476 -18.19 5.68 -26.77
N LEU A 477 -17.24 6.41 -26.23
CA LEU A 477 -17.41 7.83 -26.00
C LEU A 477 -17.11 8.61 -27.29
N PRO A 478 -17.96 9.57 -27.67
CA PRO A 478 -17.72 10.37 -28.87
C PRO A 478 -16.37 11.09 -28.74
N ARG A 479 -15.46 10.86 -29.70
CA ARG A 479 -14.28 11.69 -29.85
C ARG A 479 -14.78 13.09 -30.18
N ARG A 480 -14.66 14.03 -29.23
CA ARG A 480 -14.74 15.45 -29.61
C ARG A 480 -13.61 15.68 -30.60
N SER A 481 -13.98 15.84 -31.86
CA SER A 481 -13.08 16.35 -32.89
C SER A 481 -12.48 17.64 -32.37
N ALA A 482 -11.15 17.63 -32.24
CA ALA A 482 -10.38 18.81 -31.91
C ALA A 482 -10.35 19.77 -33.09
#